data_1b193f9e2bd12927ebf78e0f661363b2
#
_entry.id   1b193f9e2bd12927ebf78e0f661363b2
#
_cell.length_a   1.000
_cell.length_b   1.000
_cell.length_c   1.000
_cell.angle_alpha   90.00
_cell.angle_beta   90.00
_cell.angle_gamma   90.00
#
_symmetry.space_group_name_H-M   'P 1'
#
loop_
_entity.id
_entity.type
_entity.pdbx_description
1 polymer ?
#
loop_
_entity_poly.entity_id
_entity_poly.type
_entity_poly.pdbx_seq_one_letter_code
_entity_poly.pdbx_strand_id
1 'polypeptide(L)' 'MNMTVINKISNENYRVYDITYDKTGYPNFLIYKDGQWVRLSAKHFKPYDYIADFEKSYEEMLKKYNHSI' A
#
# COMPACT_ATOMS: atom_id res chain seq x y z
N MET A 1 8.06 0.92 13.20
CA MET A 1 7.16 1.72 12.33
C MET A 1 6.11 0.81 11.71
N ASN A 2 4.84 1.19 11.81
CA ASN A 2 3.73 0.40 11.26
C ASN A 2 3.11 1.14 10.08
N MET A 3 3.72 0.98 8.92
CA MET A 3 3.20 1.56 7.68
C MET A 3 3.06 0.47 6.64
N THR A 4 1.93 0.45 5.94
CA THR A 4 1.69 -0.46 4.82
C THR A 4 1.63 0.37 3.54
N VAL A 5 2.26 -0.13 2.50
CA VAL A 5 2.29 0.50 1.19
C VAL A 5 1.83 -0.49 0.12
N ILE A 6 1.38 0.03 -1.01
CA ILE A 6 0.94 -0.76 -2.15
C ILE A 6 1.88 -0.49 -3.31
N ASN A 7 2.37 -1.55 -3.95
CA ASN A 7 3.14 -1.42 -5.18
C ASN A 7 2.23 -0.92 -6.30
N LYS A 8 2.63 0.15 -6.98
CA LYS A 8 1.81 0.81 -8.01
C LYS A 8 1.54 -0.06 -9.24
N ILE A 9 2.41 -1.04 -9.49
CA ILE A 9 2.31 -1.90 -10.67
C ILE A 9 1.60 -3.21 -10.33
N SER A 10 2.05 -3.90 -9.27
CA SER A 10 1.52 -5.22 -8.91
C SER A 10 0.27 -5.17 -8.04
N ASN A 11 -0.01 -4.03 -7.40
CA ASN A 11 -1.06 -3.85 -6.39
C ASN A 11 -0.87 -4.72 -5.15
N GLU A 12 0.32 -5.28 -4.94
CA GLU A 12 0.62 -6.05 -3.74
C GLU A 12 0.91 -5.12 -2.57
N ASN A 13 0.46 -5.53 -1.40
CA ASN A 13 0.67 -4.79 -0.15
C ASN A 13 1.97 -5.24 0.50
N TYR A 14 2.73 -4.27 1.02
CA TYR A 14 3.96 -4.55 1.75
C TYR A 14 4.01 -3.73 3.02
N ARG A 15 4.49 -4.35 4.09
CA ARG A 15 4.79 -3.63 5.32
C ARG A 15 6.16 -2.97 5.20
N VAL A 16 6.26 -1.72 5.64
CA VAL A 16 7.52 -0.98 5.68
C VAL A 16 8.16 -1.22 7.04
N TYR A 17 9.36 -1.77 7.06
CA TYR A 17 10.08 -2.09 8.29
C TYR A 17 11.09 -1.02 8.66
N ASP A 18 11.59 -0.26 7.67
CA ASP A 18 12.54 0.81 7.90
C ASP A 18 12.48 1.79 6.73
N ILE A 19 12.88 3.03 6.97
CA ILE A 19 12.98 4.07 5.95
C ILE A 19 14.37 4.67 6.02
N THR A 20 15.06 4.65 4.89
CA THR A 20 16.33 5.36 4.71
C THR A 20 16.17 6.36 3.57
N TYR A 21 17.10 7.30 3.48
CA TYR A 21 17.04 8.35 2.47
C TYR A 21 18.30 8.29 1.61
N ASP A 22 18.13 8.48 0.30
CA ASP A 22 19.27 8.54 -0.60
C ASP A 22 19.95 9.92 -0.52
N LYS A 23 20.97 10.13 -1.37
CA LYS A 23 21.74 11.37 -1.37
C LYS A 23 20.90 12.61 -1.70
N THR A 24 19.82 12.42 -2.43
CA THR A 24 18.91 13.51 -2.79
C THR A 24 17.81 13.74 -1.75
N GLY A 25 17.77 12.92 -0.70
CA GLY A 25 16.76 13.00 0.34
C GLY A 25 15.49 12.23 0.03
N TYR A 26 15.49 11.42 -1.04
CA TYR A 26 14.31 10.63 -1.39
C TYR A 26 14.25 9.34 -0.56
N PRO A 27 13.07 8.96 -0.03
CA PRO A 27 12.96 7.80 0.85
C PRO A 27 13.06 6.47 0.11
N ASN A 28 13.68 5.50 0.78
CA ASN A 28 13.71 4.09 0.38
C ASN A 28 13.12 3.26 1.51
N PHE A 29 12.29 2.30 1.15
CA PHE A 29 11.60 1.43 2.09
C PHE A 29 12.28 0.07 2.18
N LEU A 30 12.46 -0.41 3.40
CA LEU A 30 12.86 -1.80 3.65
C LEU A 30 11.60 -2.65 3.74
N ILE A 31 11.47 -3.60 2.83
CA ILE A 31 10.33 -4.53 2.78
C ILE A 31 10.83 -5.96 2.71
N TYR A 32 9.96 -6.91 3.06
CA TYR A 32 10.22 -8.33 2.88
C TYR A 32 9.44 -8.81 1.66
N LYS A 33 10.15 -9.28 0.65
CA LYS A 33 9.56 -9.67 -0.63
C LYS A 33 10.22 -10.94 -1.16
N ASP A 34 9.40 -11.92 -1.52
CA ASP A 34 9.85 -13.19 -2.11
C ASP A 34 10.95 -13.87 -1.29
N GLY A 35 10.78 -13.87 0.04
CA GLY A 35 11.73 -14.49 0.95
C GLY A 35 13.00 -13.69 1.20
N GLN A 36 13.04 -12.42 0.79
CA GLN A 36 14.23 -11.58 0.89
C GLN A 36 13.90 -10.20 1.45
N TRP A 37 14.87 -9.63 2.18
CA TRP A 37 14.83 -8.24 2.57
C TRP A 37 15.37 -7.39 1.44
N VAL A 38 14.56 -6.45 0.97
CA VAL A 38 14.96 -5.54 -0.13
C VAL A 38 14.66 -4.10 0.23
N ARG A 39 15.50 -3.19 -0.25
CA ARG A 39 15.28 -1.74 -0.15
C ARG A 39 14.87 -1.23 -1.51
N LEU A 40 13.68 -0.63 -1.57
CA LEU A 40 13.14 -0.10 -2.81
C LEU A 40 12.73 1.36 -2.62
N SER A 41 12.91 2.15 -3.68
CA SER A 41 12.52 3.56 -3.66
C SER A 41 11.02 3.72 -3.42
N ALA A 42 10.65 4.69 -2.60
CA ALA A 42 9.26 5.00 -2.30
C ALA A 42 8.44 5.35 -3.56
N LYS A 43 9.09 5.73 -4.66
CA LYS A 43 8.40 6.05 -5.91
C LYS A 43 7.60 4.89 -6.50
N HIS A 44 7.94 3.64 -6.13
CA HIS A 44 7.24 2.44 -6.61
C HIS A 44 5.97 2.14 -5.83
N PHE A 45 5.69 2.89 -4.77
CA PHE A 45 4.63 2.60 -3.82
C PHE A 45 3.72 3.79 -3.61
N LYS A 46 2.51 3.49 -3.15
CA LYS A 46 1.57 4.47 -2.62
C LYS A 46 1.12 4.01 -1.24
N PRO A 47 0.68 4.92 -0.35
CA PRO A 47 0.16 4.53 0.96
C PRO A 47 -1.06 3.62 0.83
N TYR A 48 -1.16 2.65 1.71
CA TYR A 48 -2.38 1.86 1.84
C TYR A 48 -3.36 2.64 2.72
N ASP A 49 -4.53 2.94 2.16
CA ASP A 49 -5.57 3.70 2.84
C ASP A 49 -6.71 2.77 3.22
N TYR A 50 -6.70 2.33 4.47
CA TYR A 50 -7.75 1.46 5.00
C TYR A 50 -9.12 2.10 4.94
N ILE A 51 -9.20 3.39 5.16
CA ILE A 51 -10.47 4.12 5.19
C ILE A 51 -11.08 4.18 3.80
N ALA A 52 -10.27 4.55 2.80
CA ALA A 52 -10.74 4.60 1.42
C ALA A 52 -11.15 3.22 0.91
N ASP A 53 -10.39 2.18 1.26
CA ASP A 53 -10.71 0.81 0.88
C ASP A 53 -12.01 0.34 1.53
N PHE A 54 -12.21 0.64 2.80
CA PHE A 54 -13.43 0.32 3.52
C PHE A 54 -14.64 1.06 2.93
N GLU A 55 -14.50 2.35 2.66
CA GLU A 55 -15.58 3.15 2.07
C GLU A 55 -15.99 2.62 0.70
N LYS A 56 -15.01 2.24 -0.12
CA LYS A 56 -15.27 1.66 -1.44
C LYS A 56 -16.04 0.35 -1.33
N SER A 57 -15.63 -0.53 -0.43
CA SER A 57 -16.30 -1.79 -0.18
C SER A 57 -17.74 -1.58 0.32
N TYR A 58 -17.92 -0.59 1.19
CA TYR A 58 -19.22 -0.22 1.72
C TYR A 58 -20.14 0.30 0.62
N GLU A 59 -19.64 1.16 -0.26
CA GLU A 59 -20.40 1.67 -1.40
C GLU A 59 -20.81 0.55 -2.36
N GLU A 60 -19.91 -0.39 -2.64
CA GLU A 60 -20.24 -1.55 -3.48
C GLU A 60 -21.33 -2.41 -2.85
N MET A 61 -21.28 -2.60 -1.56
CA MET A 61 -22.31 -3.33 -0.83
C MET A 61 -23.67 -2.63 -0.91
N LEU A 62 -23.71 -1.32 -0.75
CA LEU A 62 -24.94 -0.53 -0.88
C LEU A 62 -25.54 -0.63 -2.27
N LYS A 63 -24.72 -0.62 -3.30
CA LYS A 63 -25.18 -0.79 -4.68
C LYS A 63 -25.84 -2.14 -4.89
N LYS A 64 -25.30 -3.20 -4.32
CA LYS A 64 -25.91 -4.52 -4.37
C LYS A 64 -27.29 -4.55 -3.70
N TYR A 65 -27.42 -3.90 -2.55
CA TYR A 65 -28.70 -3.80 -1.87
C TYR A 65 -29.71 -3.03 -2.69
N ASN A 66 -29.31 -1.94 -3.31
CA ASN A 66 -30.20 -1.12 -4.12
C ASN A 66 -30.68 -1.84 -5.37
N HIS A 67 -29.91 -2.78 -5.91
CA HIS A 67 -30.31 -3.58 -7.05
C HIS A 67 -31.31 -4.69 -6.72
N SER A 68 -31.44 -5.05 -5.45
CA SER A 68 -32.35 -6.11 -5.02
C SER A 68 -33.78 -5.61 -4.73
N ILE A 69 -34.01 -4.33 -4.89
CA ILE A 69 -35.31 -3.72 -4.72
C ILE A 69 -35.99 -3.50 -6.12
#